data_ba1c82997546158e3eacc1483b2b4494
#
_entry.id   ba1c82997546158e3eacc1483b2b4494
#
_cell.length_a   1.000
_cell.length_b   1.000
_cell.length_c   1.000
_cell.angle_alpha   90.00
_cell.angle_beta   90.00
_cell.angle_gamma   90.00
#
_symmetry.space_group_name_H-M   'P 1'
#
loop_
_entity.id
_entity.type
_entity.pdbx_description
1 polymer ?
#
loop_
_entity_poly.entity_id
_entity_poly.type
_entity_poly.pdbx_seq_one_letter_code
_entity_poly.pdbx_strand_id
1 'polypeptide(L)'
;MKKITVLTPTYNDSKSITETLTSLSSQTYTNWESIIIDDGSTDNTKSIIENFKKENNLENKIKYIYQENKDQLNAILNGLNYITGDYIFVLHSDDLLPSTDFFEKIIPLIESSNYDAIIGDLQIINDSSRVVNCWKALKYRNSKCVPAILLLNGGANIYGDVALWKKEIYINHVKNNYLSWNTPFWIDLQDNPKILNVKTVKIPILKYRIHESNYINNNIGKFNVLNGELRTLSILLNYYTIPLYHFQELIWSLTRVKGIRKLHLGNYFIPFYLNKPTKNRYKIIENKVKSFYGADYSENIFLKSIVSFYKNPSNRTINLSNLKNEEIYLGKDIRAFTNKLFNNQLSSCYYDLFKEMQKGFNCIEVDNDDEKVLAINLAKFLCIYPYVKIIVKK
;
A
#
# COMPACT_ATOMS: atom_id res chain seq x y z
N MET A 1 -22.88 10.56 17.37
CA MET A 1 -21.93 11.01 16.31
C MET A 1 -20.77 10.04 16.27
N LYS A 2 -20.39 9.59 15.10
CA LYS A 2 -19.29 8.64 14.89
C LYS A 2 -17.93 9.32 15.09
N LYS A 3 -17.01 8.66 15.75
CA LYS A 3 -15.67 9.21 16.04
C LYS A 3 -14.68 8.86 14.94
N ILE A 4 -13.88 9.84 14.52
CA ILE A 4 -12.78 9.63 13.57
C ILE A 4 -11.47 9.58 14.34
N THR A 5 -10.65 8.55 14.14
CA THR A 5 -9.24 8.57 14.49
C THR A 5 -8.43 9.02 13.29
N VAL A 6 -7.72 10.12 13.42
CA VAL A 6 -6.71 10.57 12.46
C VAL A 6 -5.37 10.01 12.90
N LEU A 7 -4.81 9.12 12.10
CA LEU A 7 -3.51 8.47 12.35
C LEU A 7 -2.43 9.18 11.54
N THR A 8 -1.44 9.74 12.24
CA THR A 8 -0.38 10.56 11.63
C THR A 8 0.99 9.95 11.94
N PRO A 9 1.57 9.14 11.04
CA PRO A 9 2.98 8.83 11.13
C PRO A 9 3.82 10.07 10.82
N THR A 10 4.89 10.33 11.57
CA THR A 10 5.78 11.47 11.36
C THR A 10 7.25 11.09 11.56
N TYR A 11 8.14 11.71 10.79
CA TYR A 11 9.58 11.54 10.92
C TYR A 11 10.32 12.77 10.37
N ASN A 12 10.91 13.60 11.25
CA ASN A 12 11.66 14.81 10.88
C ASN A 12 10.83 15.82 10.04
N ASP A 13 9.59 16.09 10.48
CA ASP A 13 8.64 16.95 9.76
C ASP A 13 8.41 18.29 10.46
N SER A 14 9.42 18.82 11.13
CA SER A 14 9.33 20.11 11.85
C SER A 14 8.87 21.29 10.96
N LYS A 15 9.03 21.18 9.65
CA LYS A 15 8.65 22.25 8.70
C LYS A 15 7.17 22.24 8.33
N SER A 16 6.53 21.06 8.31
CA SER A 16 5.18 20.85 7.77
C SER A 16 4.13 20.51 8.81
N ILE A 17 4.51 19.86 9.91
CA ILE A 17 3.59 19.31 10.91
C ILE A 17 2.61 20.35 11.50
N THR A 18 3.02 21.61 11.65
CA THR A 18 2.14 22.69 12.14
C THR A 18 0.97 22.93 11.17
N GLU A 19 1.22 22.96 9.86
CA GLU A 19 0.16 23.13 8.87
C GLU A 19 -0.79 21.94 8.87
N THR A 20 -0.26 20.71 8.96
CA THR A 20 -1.04 19.47 9.06
C THR A 20 -1.98 19.53 10.28
N LEU A 21 -1.46 19.84 11.46
CA LEU A 21 -2.25 19.94 12.68
C LEU A 21 -3.26 21.08 12.63
N THR A 22 -2.92 22.21 12.02
CA THR A 22 -3.86 23.33 11.80
C THR A 22 -5.00 22.91 10.90
N SER A 23 -4.75 22.15 9.82
CA SER A 23 -5.79 21.68 8.93
C SER A 23 -6.77 20.71 9.63
N LEU A 24 -6.29 19.98 10.63
CA LEU A 24 -7.10 19.07 11.45
C LEU A 24 -7.84 19.82 12.56
N SER A 25 -7.18 20.69 13.30
CA SER A 25 -7.79 21.41 14.44
C SER A 25 -8.88 22.39 14.00
N SER A 26 -8.82 22.87 12.76
CA SER A 26 -9.82 23.76 12.16
C SER A 26 -11.05 23.05 11.63
N GLN A 27 -11.17 21.71 11.78
CA GLN A 27 -12.36 21.00 11.31
C GLN A 27 -13.63 21.37 12.09
N THR A 28 -14.71 21.68 11.38
CA THR A 28 -16.02 21.98 11.98
C THR A 28 -16.65 20.78 12.67
N TYR A 29 -16.35 19.57 12.16
CA TYR A 29 -16.71 18.32 12.82
C TYR A 29 -15.77 18.06 14.00
N THR A 30 -16.31 18.08 15.22
CA THR A 30 -15.50 18.08 16.45
C THR A 30 -15.23 16.70 17.05
N ASN A 31 -15.92 15.63 16.60
CA ASN A 31 -15.78 14.28 17.16
C ASN A 31 -14.64 13.51 16.51
N TRP A 32 -13.42 13.99 16.66
CA TRP A 32 -12.20 13.34 16.21
C TRP A 32 -11.15 13.27 17.32
N GLU A 33 -10.24 12.34 17.18
CA GLU A 33 -8.97 12.25 17.89
C GLU A 33 -7.83 12.13 16.89
N SER A 34 -6.62 12.52 17.30
CA SER A 34 -5.41 12.30 16.53
C SER A 34 -4.40 11.45 17.31
N ILE A 35 -3.87 10.44 16.64
CA ILE A 35 -2.77 9.60 17.14
C ILE A 35 -1.56 9.90 16.26
N ILE A 36 -0.57 10.58 16.83
CA ILE A 36 0.68 10.92 16.13
C ILE A 36 1.75 9.94 16.60
N ILE A 37 2.30 9.19 15.65
CA ILE A 37 3.39 8.27 15.91
C ILE A 37 4.66 8.85 15.30
N ASP A 38 5.55 9.30 16.18
CA ASP A 38 6.87 9.80 15.80
C ASP A 38 7.84 8.63 15.68
N ASP A 39 8.25 8.35 14.45
CA ASP A 39 9.13 7.24 14.09
C ASP A 39 10.62 7.63 14.25
N GLY A 40 10.97 8.19 15.40
CA GLY A 40 12.36 8.47 15.77
C GLY A 40 12.88 9.81 15.25
N SER A 41 12.07 10.86 15.22
CA SER A 41 12.53 12.20 14.81
C SER A 41 13.68 12.69 15.68
N THR A 42 14.64 13.34 15.03
CA THR A 42 15.83 13.96 15.64
C THR A 42 15.81 15.48 15.57
N ASP A 43 14.83 16.05 14.88
CA ASP A 43 14.59 17.47 14.75
C ASP A 43 13.60 18.00 15.81
N ASN A 44 13.07 19.21 15.61
CA ASN A 44 12.13 19.86 16.54
C ASN A 44 10.68 19.35 16.42
N THR A 45 10.38 18.29 15.67
CA THR A 45 9.02 17.78 15.42
C THR A 45 8.25 17.58 16.74
N LYS A 46 8.85 16.89 17.74
CA LYS A 46 8.24 16.65 19.04
C LYS A 46 7.84 17.94 19.76
N SER A 47 8.76 18.89 19.87
CA SER A 47 8.51 20.12 20.59
C SER A 47 7.42 20.97 19.93
N ILE A 48 7.37 20.98 18.60
CA ILE A 48 6.33 21.68 17.83
C ILE A 48 4.96 21.04 18.11
N ILE A 49 4.84 19.73 18.09
CA ILE A 49 3.59 19.02 18.38
C ILE A 49 3.11 19.32 19.80
N GLU A 50 3.99 19.18 20.79
CA GLU A 50 3.61 19.40 22.19
C GLU A 50 3.23 20.86 22.48
N ASN A 51 3.90 21.84 21.87
CA ASN A 51 3.52 23.24 21.95
C ASN A 51 2.17 23.49 21.28
N PHE A 52 1.96 22.98 20.06
CA PHE A 52 0.70 23.11 19.35
C PHE A 52 -0.49 22.58 20.15
N LYS A 53 -0.34 21.42 20.78
CA LYS A 53 -1.37 20.84 21.66
C LYS A 53 -1.77 21.79 22.78
N LYS A 54 -0.78 22.35 23.48
CA LYS A 54 -1.00 23.26 24.62
C LYS A 54 -1.63 24.57 24.19
N GLU A 55 -1.10 25.20 23.14
CA GLU A 55 -1.58 26.49 22.65
C GLU A 55 -3.02 26.45 22.13
N ASN A 56 -3.46 25.29 21.65
CA ASN A 56 -4.80 25.08 21.08
C ASN A 56 -5.74 24.29 22.01
N ASN A 57 -5.36 23.96 23.26
CA ASN A 57 -6.13 23.16 24.23
C ASN A 57 -6.57 21.81 23.66
N LEU A 58 -5.64 21.10 22.99
CA LEU A 58 -5.88 19.83 22.30
C LEU A 58 -5.23 18.61 22.97
N GLU A 59 -4.75 18.73 24.22
CA GLU A 59 -4.07 17.66 24.95
C GLU A 59 -4.95 16.40 25.09
N ASN A 60 -6.24 16.60 25.21
CA ASN A 60 -7.24 15.50 25.29
C ASN A 60 -7.62 14.91 23.94
N LYS A 61 -7.26 15.57 22.82
CA LYS A 61 -7.61 15.14 21.48
C LYS A 61 -6.43 14.58 20.70
N ILE A 62 -5.21 15.04 20.99
CA ILE A 62 -4.00 14.65 20.28
C ILE A 62 -3.10 13.85 21.20
N LYS A 63 -2.88 12.60 20.88
CA LYS A 63 -1.95 11.71 21.55
C LYS A 63 -0.66 11.62 20.76
N TYR A 64 0.48 11.98 21.35
CA TYR A 64 1.81 11.81 20.79
C TYR A 64 2.47 10.56 21.35
N ILE A 65 3.07 9.75 20.48
CA ILE A 65 3.77 8.51 20.82
C ILE A 65 5.08 8.48 20.04
N TYR A 66 6.18 8.33 20.76
CA TYR A 66 7.50 8.15 20.18
C TYR A 66 7.84 6.68 20.05
N GLN A 67 8.51 6.29 18.98
CA GLN A 67 9.16 5.00 18.81
C GLN A 67 10.54 5.17 18.17
N GLU A 68 11.41 4.18 18.34
CA GLU A 68 12.62 4.09 17.52
C GLU A 68 12.24 3.91 16.04
N ASN A 69 13.03 4.51 15.15
CA ASN A 69 12.72 4.50 13.73
C ASN A 69 12.70 3.07 13.14
N LYS A 70 11.52 2.64 12.70
CA LYS A 70 11.24 1.32 12.10
C LYS A 70 10.48 1.41 10.78
N ASP A 71 10.43 2.60 10.17
CA ASP A 71 9.66 2.88 8.97
C ASP A 71 8.17 3.22 9.23
N GLN A 72 7.60 3.95 8.30
CA GLN A 72 6.24 4.48 8.33
C GLN A 72 5.17 3.39 8.54
N LEU A 73 5.32 2.19 7.93
CA LEU A 73 4.38 1.08 8.14
C LEU A 73 4.38 0.62 9.61
N ASN A 74 5.56 0.54 10.22
CA ASN A 74 5.67 0.18 11.64
C ASN A 74 5.06 1.26 12.54
N ALA A 75 5.20 2.55 12.20
CA ALA A 75 4.53 3.63 12.90
C ALA A 75 3.01 3.49 12.82
N ILE A 76 2.47 3.21 11.63
CA ILE A 76 1.04 2.94 11.44
C ILE A 76 0.59 1.74 12.28
N LEU A 77 1.32 0.61 12.23
CA LEU A 77 1.00 -0.61 13.00
C LEU A 77 1.00 -0.35 14.51
N ASN A 78 1.96 0.43 15.01
CA ASN A 78 2.00 0.84 16.41
C ASN A 78 0.77 1.71 16.76
N GLY A 79 0.43 2.66 15.90
CA GLY A 79 -0.72 3.54 16.05
C GLY A 79 -2.06 2.82 16.18
N LEU A 80 -2.19 1.63 15.55
CA LEU A 80 -3.42 0.82 15.63
C LEU A 80 -3.80 0.44 17.07
N ASN A 81 -2.84 0.36 17.99
CA ASN A 81 -3.08 0.00 19.39
C ASN A 81 -3.82 1.10 20.18
N TYR A 82 -3.88 2.32 19.64
CA TYR A 82 -4.42 3.48 20.35
C TYR A 82 -5.71 4.02 19.73
N ILE A 83 -6.19 3.40 18.64
CA ILE A 83 -7.38 3.84 17.90
C ILE A 83 -8.64 3.60 18.72
N THR A 84 -9.42 4.65 18.99
CA THR A 84 -10.72 4.55 19.66
C THR A 84 -11.91 4.90 18.76
N GLY A 85 -11.67 5.57 17.61
CA GLY A 85 -12.71 5.97 16.66
C GLY A 85 -13.39 4.82 15.92
N ASP A 86 -14.54 5.10 15.32
CA ASP A 86 -15.28 4.18 14.44
C ASP A 86 -14.68 4.11 13.04
N TYR A 87 -14.06 5.22 12.64
CA TYR A 87 -13.40 5.39 11.34
C TYR A 87 -11.95 5.82 11.51
N ILE A 88 -11.13 5.45 10.53
CA ILE A 88 -9.72 5.80 10.48
C ILE A 88 -9.47 6.63 9.22
N PHE A 89 -8.72 7.72 9.38
CA PHE A 89 -8.16 8.50 8.30
C PHE A 89 -6.65 8.64 8.53
N VAL A 90 -5.84 8.21 7.56
CA VAL A 90 -4.39 8.43 7.61
C VAL A 90 -4.09 9.80 7.03
N LEU A 91 -3.47 10.64 7.82
CA LEU A 91 -3.02 11.98 7.44
C LEU A 91 -1.51 12.06 7.71
N HIS A 92 -0.72 12.01 6.66
CA HIS A 92 0.73 12.15 6.78
C HIS A 92 1.09 13.54 7.29
N SER A 93 2.23 13.66 7.96
CA SER A 93 2.66 14.86 8.67
C SER A 93 3.07 16.03 7.78
N ASP A 94 3.12 15.82 6.47
CA ASP A 94 3.39 16.80 5.42
C ASP A 94 2.16 17.15 4.57
N ASP A 95 1.04 16.43 4.77
CA ASP A 95 -0.21 16.59 4.03
C ASP A 95 -1.25 17.43 4.80
N LEU A 96 -2.30 17.88 4.09
CA LEU A 96 -3.36 18.69 4.68
C LEU A 96 -4.75 18.10 4.38
N LEU A 97 -5.68 18.27 5.32
CA LEU A 97 -7.10 18.09 5.01
C LEU A 97 -7.56 19.14 4.01
N PRO A 98 -8.47 18.81 3.08
CA PRO A 98 -8.76 19.65 1.92
C PRO A 98 -9.51 20.94 2.25
N SER A 99 -10.37 20.91 3.30
CA SER A 99 -11.17 22.04 3.76
C SER A 99 -11.56 21.87 5.23
N THR A 100 -11.96 22.94 5.88
CA THR A 100 -12.36 22.94 7.30
C THR A 100 -13.66 22.14 7.57
N ASP A 101 -14.48 21.93 6.57
CA ASP A 101 -15.74 21.17 6.63
C ASP A 101 -15.64 19.77 6.02
N PHE A 102 -14.43 19.26 5.81
CA PHE A 102 -14.23 17.99 5.13
C PHE A 102 -14.87 16.81 5.88
N PHE A 103 -14.62 16.67 7.18
CA PHE A 103 -15.22 15.59 7.95
C PHE A 103 -16.73 15.71 8.06
N GLU A 104 -17.26 16.91 8.18
CA GLU A 104 -18.69 17.17 8.19
C GLU A 104 -19.38 16.73 6.89
N LYS A 105 -18.70 16.89 5.75
CA LYS A 105 -19.20 16.46 4.44
C LYS A 105 -19.09 14.96 4.20
N ILE A 106 -18.06 14.29 4.73
CA ILE A 106 -17.76 12.89 4.37
C ILE A 106 -18.45 11.89 5.31
N ILE A 107 -18.64 12.22 6.60
CA ILE A 107 -19.24 11.33 7.58
C ILE A 107 -20.66 10.91 7.21
N PRO A 108 -21.59 11.79 6.82
CA PRO A 108 -22.93 11.39 6.43
C PRO A 108 -22.96 10.41 5.24
N LEU A 109 -21.94 10.49 4.36
CA LEU A 109 -21.85 9.62 3.19
C LEU A 109 -21.49 8.19 3.58
N ILE A 110 -20.63 7.99 4.59
CA ILE A 110 -20.26 6.65 5.04
C ILE A 110 -21.33 6.06 5.96
N GLU A 111 -22.04 6.89 6.73
CA GLU A 111 -23.12 6.45 7.63
C GLU A 111 -24.38 6.02 6.86
N SER A 112 -24.74 6.76 5.80
CA SER A 112 -25.99 6.53 5.03
C SER A 112 -25.97 5.24 4.20
N SER A 113 -24.79 4.67 3.98
CA SER A 113 -24.60 3.51 3.12
C SER A 113 -23.47 2.68 3.70
N ASN A 114 -23.65 1.40 3.88
CA ASN A 114 -22.69 0.50 4.52
C ASN A 114 -21.37 0.37 3.72
N TYR A 115 -20.67 1.50 3.49
CA TYR A 115 -19.38 1.54 2.83
C TYR A 115 -18.25 1.14 3.77
N ASP A 116 -17.32 0.38 3.27
CA ASP A 116 -16.10 -0.03 3.97
C ASP A 116 -15.01 1.05 3.89
N ALA A 117 -15.02 1.81 2.79
CA ALA A 117 -14.14 2.95 2.59
C ALA A 117 -14.75 4.03 1.68
N ILE A 118 -14.30 5.27 1.86
CA ILE A 118 -14.57 6.38 0.95
C ILE A 118 -13.25 6.93 0.43
N ILE A 119 -13.14 7.03 -0.90
CA ILE A 119 -12.03 7.66 -1.61
C ILE A 119 -12.53 8.87 -2.40
N GLY A 120 -11.62 9.76 -2.77
CA GLY A 120 -11.97 10.96 -3.55
C GLY A 120 -10.78 11.54 -4.30
N ASP A 121 -10.92 12.74 -4.82
CA ASP A 121 -9.86 13.43 -5.56
C ASP A 121 -8.70 13.77 -4.61
N LEU A 122 -7.46 13.75 -5.13
CA LEU A 122 -6.26 14.22 -4.41
C LEU A 122 -5.82 15.55 -5.03
N GLN A 123 -5.78 16.60 -4.24
CA GLN A 123 -5.16 17.87 -4.63
C GLN A 123 -3.66 17.79 -4.36
N ILE A 124 -2.86 18.06 -5.37
CA ILE A 124 -1.41 18.08 -5.24
C ILE A 124 -0.97 19.49 -4.88
N ILE A 125 -0.25 19.62 -3.77
CA ILE A 125 0.29 20.90 -3.31
C ILE A 125 1.82 20.90 -3.33
N ASN A 126 2.39 22.09 -3.50
CA ASN A 126 3.83 22.31 -3.38
C ASN A 126 4.21 22.70 -1.93
N ASP A 127 5.49 23.01 -1.71
CA ASP A 127 6.02 23.43 -0.40
C ASP A 127 5.32 24.68 0.17
N SER A 128 4.78 25.55 -0.68
CA SER A 128 4.01 26.72 -0.27
C SER A 128 2.51 26.43 -0.08
N SER A 129 2.11 25.18 0.02
CA SER A 129 0.71 24.72 0.18
C SER A 129 -0.24 25.14 -0.96
N ARG A 130 0.31 25.58 -2.11
CA ARG A 130 -0.48 25.95 -3.29
C ARG A 130 -0.84 24.71 -4.09
N VAL A 131 -2.11 24.59 -4.48
CA VAL A 131 -2.57 23.51 -5.37
C VAL A 131 -1.96 23.69 -6.75
N VAL A 132 -1.17 22.72 -7.19
CA VAL A 132 -0.49 22.71 -8.50
C VAL A 132 -1.11 21.71 -9.47
N ASN A 133 -1.81 20.69 -8.96
CA ASN A 133 -2.47 19.66 -9.76
C ASN A 133 -3.64 19.04 -8.99
N CYS A 134 -4.44 18.23 -9.67
CA CYS A 134 -5.49 17.45 -9.05
C CYS A 134 -5.59 16.08 -9.72
N TRP A 135 -5.37 15.01 -8.94
CA TRP A 135 -5.59 13.66 -9.38
C TRP A 135 -7.04 13.26 -9.13
N LYS A 136 -7.77 13.07 -10.22
CA LYS A 136 -9.18 12.73 -10.15
C LYS A 136 -9.37 11.26 -9.77
N ALA A 137 -10.13 11.03 -8.73
CA ALA A 137 -10.47 9.68 -8.32
C ALA A 137 -11.23 8.95 -9.42
N LEU A 138 -10.82 7.73 -9.72
CA LEU A 138 -11.57 6.83 -10.57
C LEU A 138 -12.89 6.49 -9.88
N LYS A 139 -13.96 6.43 -10.66
CA LYS A 139 -15.28 6.16 -10.11
C LYS A 139 -15.47 4.65 -9.93
N TYR A 140 -15.29 4.17 -8.71
CA TYR A 140 -15.62 2.80 -8.36
C TYR A 140 -17.13 2.66 -8.14
N ARG A 141 -17.72 1.63 -8.65
CA ARG A 141 -19.08 1.18 -8.27
C ARG A 141 -19.02 0.22 -7.09
N ASN A 142 -18.01 -0.61 -7.10
CA ASN A 142 -17.70 -1.57 -6.05
C ASN A 142 -16.23 -2.00 -6.19
N SER A 143 -15.72 -2.76 -5.25
CA SER A 143 -14.34 -3.23 -5.26
C SER A 143 -13.99 -4.24 -6.37
N LYS A 144 -15.00 -4.74 -7.11
CA LYS A 144 -14.78 -5.71 -8.19
C LYS A 144 -13.97 -5.17 -9.37
N CYS A 145 -13.98 -3.84 -9.58
CA CYS A 145 -13.18 -3.20 -10.63
C CYS A 145 -11.73 -2.93 -10.20
N VAL A 146 -11.42 -3.03 -8.91
CA VAL A 146 -10.10 -2.68 -8.37
C VAL A 146 -8.96 -3.50 -8.99
N PRO A 147 -9.05 -4.83 -9.12
CA PRO A 147 -7.97 -5.62 -9.72
C PRO A 147 -7.62 -5.15 -11.14
N ALA A 148 -8.64 -4.84 -11.95
CA ALA A 148 -8.42 -4.35 -13.32
C ALA A 148 -7.76 -2.96 -13.34
N ILE A 149 -8.16 -2.08 -12.43
CA ILE A 149 -7.57 -0.73 -12.30
C ILE A 149 -6.11 -0.82 -11.86
N LEU A 150 -5.80 -1.64 -10.86
CA LEU A 150 -4.43 -1.85 -10.41
C LEU A 150 -3.55 -2.44 -11.51
N LEU A 151 -4.07 -3.40 -12.28
CA LEU A 151 -3.33 -3.98 -13.39
C LEU A 151 -3.00 -2.94 -14.46
N LEU A 152 -3.96 -2.09 -14.82
CA LEU A 152 -3.76 -1.02 -15.81
C LEU A 152 -2.79 0.06 -15.32
N ASN A 153 -2.78 0.32 -14.01
CA ASN A 153 -1.82 1.23 -13.39
C ASN A 153 -0.46 0.57 -13.10
N GLY A 154 -0.20 -0.62 -13.66
CA GLY A 154 1.05 -1.33 -13.46
C GLY A 154 1.30 -1.72 -11.99
N GLY A 155 0.26 -2.08 -11.26
CA GLY A 155 0.31 -2.47 -9.86
C GLY A 155 0.26 -1.30 -8.86
N ALA A 156 0.33 -0.06 -9.34
CA ALA A 156 0.31 1.11 -8.48
C ALA A 156 -1.07 1.31 -7.84
N ASN A 157 -1.09 1.41 -6.52
CA ASN A 157 -2.25 1.89 -5.78
C ASN A 157 -2.11 3.40 -5.59
N ILE A 158 -2.77 4.18 -6.45
CA ILE A 158 -2.70 5.65 -6.41
C ILE A 158 -3.33 6.28 -5.16
N TYR A 159 -4.10 5.51 -4.41
CA TYR A 159 -4.71 6.00 -3.18
C TYR A 159 -3.90 5.60 -1.94
N GLY A 160 -3.03 4.59 -2.06
CA GLY A 160 -2.31 4.06 -0.91
C GLY A 160 -3.28 3.73 0.22
N ASP A 161 -3.06 4.35 1.36
CA ASP A 161 -3.90 4.32 2.54
C ASP A 161 -4.84 5.54 2.65
N VAL A 162 -4.81 6.46 1.68
CA VAL A 162 -5.58 7.70 1.67
C VAL A 162 -7.06 7.44 1.38
N ALA A 163 -7.81 7.21 2.43
CA ALA A 163 -9.25 7.05 2.40
C ALA A 163 -9.82 7.24 3.82
N LEU A 164 -11.13 7.47 3.92
CA LEU A 164 -11.83 7.29 5.19
C LEU A 164 -12.26 5.81 5.27
N TRP A 165 -11.72 5.08 6.22
CA TRP A 165 -11.92 3.64 6.39
C TRP A 165 -12.79 3.32 7.60
N LYS A 166 -13.62 2.28 7.51
CA LYS A 166 -14.12 1.61 8.71
C LYS A 166 -12.95 1.00 9.48
N LYS A 167 -12.94 1.21 10.79
CA LYS A 167 -11.87 0.76 11.71
C LYS A 167 -11.53 -0.71 11.53
N GLU A 168 -12.52 -1.60 11.61
CA GLU A 168 -12.30 -3.04 11.53
C GLU A 168 -11.69 -3.46 10.18
N ILE A 169 -12.11 -2.81 9.10
CA ILE A 169 -11.59 -3.11 7.76
C ILE A 169 -10.13 -2.68 7.66
N TYR A 170 -9.81 -1.45 8.07
CA TYR A 170 -8.46 -0.93 8.04
C TYR A 170 -7.49 -1.78 8.88
N ILE A 171 -7.84 -2.07 10.13
CA ILE A 171 -6.99 -2.84 11.04
C ILE A 171 -6.69 -4.23 10.48
N ASN A 172 -7.70 -4.93 9.98
CA ASN A 172 -7.52 -6.28 9.44
C ASN A 172 -6.61 -6.27 8.21
N HIS A 173 -6.78 -5.29 7.31
CA HIS A 173 -5.95 -5.20 6.12
C HIS A 173 -4.50 -4.82 6.42
N VAL A 174 -4.27 -3.84 7.29
CA VAL A 174 -2.91 -3.40 7.62
C VAL A 174 -2.13 -4.48 8.36
N LYS A 175 -2.75 -5.18 9.32
CA LYS A 175 -2.10 -6.27 10.05
C LYS A 175 -1.67 -7.43 9.16
N ASN A 176 -2.44 -7.72 8.11
CA ASN A 176 -2.15 -8.83 7.21
C ASN A 176 -1.06 -8.50 6.16
N ASN A 177 -0.55 -7.28 6.14
CA ASN A 177 0.35 -6.77 5.10
C ASN A 177 1.68 -6.21 5.61
N TYR A 178 2.14 -6.65 6.76
CA TYR A 178 3.35 -6.16 7.41
C TYR A 178 4.65 -6.23 6.58
N LEU A 179 4.67 -7.03 5.50
CA LEU A 179 5.80 -7.11 4.56
C LEU A 179 5.65 -6.23 3.32
N SER A 180 4.65 -5.36 3.26
CA SER A 180 4.36 -4.63 2.04
C SER A 180 3.91 -3.21 2.35
N TRP A 181 4.72 -2.26 2.00
CA TRP A 181 4.38 -0.86 1.96
C TRP A 181 3.36 -0.58 0.83
N ASN A 182 2.36 0.21 1.12
CA ASN A 182 1.51 0.90 0.13
C ASN A 182 0.50 0.08 -0.71
N THR A 183 0.36 -1.24 -0.53
CA THR A 183 -0.54 -2.01 -1.39
C THR A 183 -1.59 -2.84 -0.69
N PRO A 184 -1.74 -2.75 0.61
CA PRO A 184 -2.43 -3.80 1.35
C PRO A 184 -3.89 -3.98 0.97
N PHE A 185 -4.60 -2.91 0.74
CA PHE A 185 -6.06 -2.93 0.75
C PHE A 185 -6.70 -3.69 -0.40
N TRP A 186 -5.95 -3.89 -1.48
CA TRP A 186 -6.49 -4.39 -2.73
C TRP A 186 -6.00 -5.79 -3.07
N ILE A 187 -4.89 -6.21 -2.46
CA ILE A 187 -4.28 -7.53 -2.71
C ILE A 187 -5.00 -8.64 -1.95
N ASP A 188 -5.46 -8.35 -0.74
CA ASP A 188 -6.19 -9.31 0.09
C ASP A 188 -7.56 -9.69 -0.50
N LEU A 189 -7.97 -9.08 -1.61
CA LEU A 189 -9.11 -9.52 -2.39
C LEU A 189 -9.00 -10.97 -2.88
N GLN A 190 -7.79 -11.54 -2.94
CA GLN A 190 -7.61 -12.96 -3.27
C GLN A 190 -7.77 -13.87 -2.07
N ASP A 191 -7.18 -13.48 -0.94
CA ASP A 191 -7.17 -14.29 0.27
C ASP A 191 -8.46 -14.09 1.09
N ASN A 192 -9.17 -12.99 0.85
CA ASN A 192 -10.44 -12.68 1.49
C ASN A 192 -11.50 -12.32 0.43
N PRO A 193 -12.43 -13.23 0.12
CA PRO A 193 -13.46 -13.01 -0.88
C PRO A 193 -14.48 -11.93 -0.50
N LYS A 194 -14.34 -11.29 0.67
CA LYS A 194 -15.21 -10.21 1.08
C LYS A 194 -14.97 -9.00 0.17
N ILE A 195 -15.92 -8.76 -0.72
CA ILE A 195 -15.91 -7.61 -1.60
C ILE A 195 -16.07 -6.36 -0.74
N LEU A 196 -15.06 -5.49 -0.75
CA LEU A 196 -15.14 -4.19 -0.09
C LEU A 196 -16.11 -3.28 -0.83
N ASN A 197 -16.96 -2.63 -0.07
CA ASN A 197 -17.91 -1.65 -0.57
C ASN A 197 -17.26 -0.25 -0.52
N VAL A 198 -16.58 0.14 -1.60
CA VAL A 198 -15.85 1.41 -1.70
C VAL A 198 -16.68 2.44 -2.44
N LYS A 199 -16.81 3.63 -1.87
CA LYS A 199 -17.45 4.78 -2.51
C LYS A 199 -16.43 5.79 -3.00
N THR A 200 -16.52 6.18 -4.27
CA THR A 200 -15.81 7.35 -4.79
C THR A 200 -16.70 8.59 -4.67
N VAL A 201 -16.19 9.61 -4.01
CA VAL A 201 -16.81 10.93 -3.94
C VAL A 201 -16.16 11.90 -4.93
N LYS A 202 -16.87 12.97 -5.31
CA LYS A 202 -16.36 14.01 -6.22
C LYS A 202 -15.81 15.22 -5.47
N ILE A 203 -15.32 15.00 -4.27
CA ILE A 203 -14.68 16.04 -3.46
C ILE A 203 -13.25 15.65 -3.20
N PRO A 204 -12.33 16.60 -3.02
CA PRO A 204 -11.01 16.30 -2.54
C PRO A 204 -11.08 15.64 -1.16
N ILE A 205 -10.23 14.62 -0.95
CA ILE A 205 -10.11 13.97 0.36
C ILE A 205 -8.79 14.32 1.04
N LEU A 206 -7.79 14.76 0.27
CA LEU A 206 -6.47 15.12 0.77
C LEU A 206 -5.84 16.18 -0.12
N LYS A 207 -5.04 17.06 0.48
CA LYS A 207 -4.00 17.84 -0.20
C LYS A 207 -2.66 17.15 0.03
N TYR A 208 -2.20 16.44 -0.99
CA TYR A 208 -0.93 15.69 -0.98
C TYR A 208 0.23 16.59 -1.34
N ARG A 209 1.22 16.70 -0.47
CA ARG A 209 2.39 17.56 -0.68
C ARG A 209 3.47 16.84 -1.47
N ILE A 210 4.01 17.50 -2.50
CA ILE A 210 5.16 17.02 -3.25
C ILE A 210 6.36 17.92 -2.93
N HIS A 211 7.43 17.31 -2.41
CA HIS A 211 8.71 17.92 -2.10
C HIS A 211 9.87 16.93 -2.29
N GLU A 212 11.11 17.42 -2.29
CA GLU A 212 12.28 16.57 -2.56
C GLU A 212 12.50 15.48 -1.51
N SER A 213 12.10 15.71 -0.26
CA SER A 213 12.22 14.76 0.84
C SER A 213 11.07 13.77 0.97
N ASN A 214 10.11 13.73 0.02
CA ASN A 214 9.07 12.68 0.03
C ASN A 214 9.70 11.29 0.12
N TYR A 215 9.08 10.41 0.90
CA TYR A 215 9.54 9.03 1.13
C TYR A 215 9.93 8.29 -0.15
N ILE A 216 9.14 8.43 -1.22
CA ILE A 216 9.39 7.78 -2.51
C ILE A 216 10.67 8.28 -3.21
N ASN A 217 11.22 9.42 -2.82
CA ASN A 217 12.42 9.99 -3.44
C ASN A 217 13.71 9.43 -2.84
N ASN A 218 13.66 8.82 -1.65
CA ASN A 218 14.82 8.13 -1.09
C ASN A 218 14.90 6.67 -1.58
N ASN A 219 16.11 6.08 -1.54
CA ASN A 219 16.35 4.73 -2.06
C ASN A 219 15.51 3.63 -1.38
N ILE A 220 15.30 3.74 -0.08
CA ILE A 220 14.52 2.77 0.72
C ILE A 220 13.05 2.86 0.36
N GLY A 221 12.50 4.07 0.37
CA GLY A 221 11.09 4.30 0.02
C GLY A 221 10.79 3.89 -1.41
N LYS A 222 11.65 4.27 -2.34
CA LYS A 222 11.56 3.88 -3.76
C LYS A 222 11.54 2.36 -3.93
N PHE A 223 12.41 1.65 -3.22
CA PHE A 223 12.44 0.18 -3.24
C PHE A 223 11.17 -0.42 -2.64
N ASN A 224 10.72 0.06 -1.49
CA ASN A 224 9.56 -0.46 -0.80
C ASN A 224 8.27 -0.25 -1.61
N VAL A 225 8.11 0.92 -2.24
CA VAL A 225 6.99 1.19 -3.15
C VAL A 225 7.04 0.25 -4.35
N LEU A 226 8.19 0.12 -5.00
CA LEU A 226 8.36 -0.82 -6.12
C LEU A 226 8.06 -2.26 -5.70
N ASN A 227 8.55 -2.71 -4.54
CA ASN A 227 8.29 -4.06 -4.04
C ASN A 227 6.77 -4.29 -3.86
N GLY A 228 6.07 -3.33 -3.27
CA GLY A 228 4.62 -3.39 -3.14
C GLY A 228 3.88 -3.47 -4.49
N GLU A 229 4.30 -2.69 -5.48
CA GLU A 229 3.71 -2.71 -6.82
C GLU A 229 4.01 -4.02 -7.57
N LEU A 230 5.23 -4.54 -7.47
CA LEU A 230 5.63 -5.83 -8.04
C LEU A 230 4.85 -6.98 -7.42
N ARG A 231 4.66 -6.96 -6.10
CA ARG A 231 3.83 -7.92 -5.39
C ARG A 231 2.39 -7.88 -5.90
N THR A 232 1.81 -6.70 -6.05
CA THR A 232 0.48 -6.52 -6.63
C THR A 232 0.41 -7.11 -8.03
N LEU A 233 1.37 -6.78 -8.88
CA LEU A 233 1.44 -7.32 -10.25
C LEU A 233 1.58 -8.84 -10.26
N SER A 234 2.41 -9.41 -9.39
CA SER A 234 2.59 -10.87 -9.33
C SER A 234 1.27 -11.59 -9.06
N ILE A 235 0.45 -11.04 -8.19
CA ILE A 235 -0.88 -11.56 -7.89
C ILE A 235 -1.82 -11.36 -9.08
N LEU A 236 -1.94 -10.14 -9.60
CA LEU A 236 -2.88 -9.81 -10.66
C LEU A 236 -2.59 -10.53 -11.97
N LEU A 237 -1.32 -10.74 -12.31
CA LEU A 237 -0.90 -11.49 -13.50
C LEU A 237 -1.23 -12.99 -13.42
N ASN A 238 -1.61 -13.49 -12.25
CA ASN A 238 -2.08 -14.86 -12.07
C ASN A 238 -3.60 -15.02 -12.29
N TYR A 239 -4.37 -13.94 -12.37
CA TYR A 239 -5.76 -14.01 -12.81
C TYR A 239 -5.81 -14.35 -14.31
N TYR A 240 -6.30 -15.55 -14.62
CA TYR A 240 -6.43 -16.03 -16.00
C TYR A 240 -7.53 -15.33 -16.78
N THR A 241 -8.51 -14.75 -16.09
CA THR A 241 -9.60 -13.99 -16.70
C THR A 241 -10.05 -12.86 -15.78
N ILE A 242 -10.05 -11.64 -16.29
CA ILE A 242 -10.79 -10.56 -15.66
C ILE A 242 -12.21 -10.65 -16.22
N PRO A 243 -13.24 -10.88 -15.40
CA PRO A 243 -14.62 -10.95 -15.87
C PRO A 243 -14.99 -9.68 -16.66
N LEU A 244 -15.77 -9.82 -17.72
CA LEU A 244 -16.14 -8.71 -18.62
C LEU A 244 -16.80 -7.56 -17.86
N TYR A 245 -17.59 -7.85 -16.82
CA TYR A 245 -18.21 -6.82 -16.01
C TYR A 245 -17.19 -5.96 -15.25
N HIS A 246 -16.02 -6.49 -14.88
CA HIS A 246 -14.91 -5.71 -14.32
C HIS A 246 -14.35 -4.76 -15.37
N PHE A 247 -14.26 -5.20 -16.61
CA PHE A 247 -13.83 -4.37 -17.72
C PHE A 247 -14.84 -3.28 -18.07
N GLN A 248 -16.14 -3.59 -18.02
CA GLN A 248 -17.21 -2.58 -18.17
C GLN A 248 -17.14 -1.52 -17.06
N GLU A 249 -17.00 -1.94 -15.80
CA GLU A 249 -16.88 -1.03 -14.67
C GLU A 249 -15.61 -0.16 -14.81
N LEU A 250 -14.53 -0.75 -15.32
CA LEU A 250 -13.30 -0.03 -15.61
C LEU A 250 -13.50 1.01 -16.73
N ILE A 251 -14.05 0.63 -17.89
CA ILE A 251 -14.32 1.56 -18.99
C ILE A 251 -15.23 2.68 -18.49
N TRP A 252 -16.26 2.34 -17.74
CA TRP A 252 -17.17 3.32 -17.18
C TRP A 252 -16.48 4.25 -16.17
N SER A 253 -15.56 3.73 -15.37
CA SER A 253 -14.74 4.50 -14.43
C SER A 253 -13.80 5.47 -15.15
N LEU A 254 -13.18 5.03 -16.23
CA LEU A 254 -12.22 5.82 -17.01
C LEU A 254 -12.89 6.88 -17.87
N THR A 255 -14.00 6.54 -18.53
CA THR A 255 -14.59 7.42 -19.55
C THR A 255 -15.54 8.45 -18.96
N ARG A 256 -16.12 8.17 -17.76
CA ARG A 256 -17.19 9.00 -17.15
C ARG A 256 -18.36 9.33 -18.10
N VAL A 257 -18.47 8.66 -19.25
CA VAL A 257 -19.45 8.95 -20.29
C VAL A 257 -20.81 8.36 -19.90
N LYS A 258 -21.77 9.21 -19.65
CA LYS A 258 -23.13 8.81 -19.24
C LYS A 258 -23.84 7.86 -20.22
N GLY A 259 -23.45 7.86 -21.51
CA GLY A 259 -24.06 7.03 -22.58
C GLY A 259 -23.67 5.56 -22.55
N ILE A 260 -22.48 5.22 -22.04
CA ILE A 260 -21.99 3.82 -21.99
C ILE A 260 -22.75 2.97 -20.95
N ARG A 261 -23.53 3.58 -20.07
CA ARG A 261 -24.44 2.87 -19.14
C ARG A 261 -25.44 1.93 -19.82
N LYS A 262 -25.76 2.14 -21.10
CA LYS A 262 -26.75 1.35 -21.85
C LYS A 262 -26.17 0.12 -22.56
N LEU A 263 -24.88 -0.03 -22.65
CA LEU A 263 -24.25 -1.26 -23.14
C LEU A 263 -24.30 -2.32 -22.03
N HIS A 264 -25.45 -2.96 -21.86
CA HIS A 264 -25.55 -4.26 -21.21
C HIS A 264 -24.87 -5.30 -22.10
N LEU A 265 -23.55 -5.28 -22.09
CA LEU A 265 -22.77 -6.40 -22.56
C LEU A 265 -22.93 -7.50 -21.50
N GLY A 266 -23.91 -8.35 -21.64
CA GLY A 266 -24.28 -9.38 -20.66
C GLY A 266 -23.09 -10.14 -20.02
N ASN A 267 -23.28 -11.24 -19.38
CA ASN A 267 -22.26 -12.06 -18.71
C ASN A 267 -21.19 -12.63 -19.67
N TYR A 268 -20.80 -11.90 -20.70
CA TYR A 268 -19.71 -12.29 -21.58
C TYR A 268 -18.38 -12.04 -20.89
N PHE A 269 -17.60 -13.09 -20.78
CA PHE A 269 -16.20 -13.02 -20.41
C PHE A 269 -15.44 -12.63 -21.69
N ILE A 270 -14.81 -11.47 -21.73
CA ILE A 270 -13.65 -11.31 -22.59
C ILE A 270 -12.52 -11.97 -21.82
N PRO A 271 -12.02 -13.12 -22.27
CA PRO A 271 -10.77 -13.62 -21.75
C PRO A 271 -9.74 -12.57 -22.17
N PHE A 272 -9.38 -11.69 -21.26
CA PHE A 272 -8.10 -11.02 -21.36
C PHE A 272 -7.10 -12.15 -21.25
N TYR A 273 -6.71 -12.67 -22.42
CA TYR A 273 -5.65 -13.66 -22.51
C TYR A 273 -4.32 -13.03 -22.10
N LEU A 274 -4.19 -12.69 -20.83
CA LEU A 274 -2.89 -12.71 -20.13
C LEU A 274 -2.30 -14.14 -20.24
N ASN A 275 -3.04 -15.01 -20.87
CA ASN A 275 -2.87 -16.45 -20.99
C ASN A 275 -1.94 -16.90 -22.10
N LYS A 276 -1.14 -16.02 -22.68
CA LYS A 276 0.05 -16.53 -23.31
C LYS A 276 1.17 -16.52 -22.28
N PRO A 277 1.60 -17.72 -21.90
CA PRO A 277 2.35 -17.93 -20.68
C PRO A 277 3.69 -17.21 -20.75
N THR A 278 4.20 -16.82 -19.62
CA THR A 278 5.61 -16.51 -19.36
C THR A 278 6.25 -15.35 -20.13
N LYS A 279 6.21 -15.29 -21.48
CA LYS A 279 6.91 -14.24 -22.23
C LYS A 279 6.41 -12.82 -21.97
N ASN A 280 5.10 -12.63 -21.77
CA ASN A 280 4.55 -11.28 -21.52
C ASN A 280 4.63 -10.88 -20.05
N ARG A 281 4.57 -11.84 -19.12
CA ARG A 281 4.62 -11.58 -17.69
C ARG A 281 5.96 -10.99 -17.29
N TYR A 282 7.07 -11.59 -17.71
CA TYR A 282 8.37 -11.08 -17.38
C TYR A 282 8.59 -9.66 -17.94
N LYS A 283 8.06 -9.35 -19.15
CA LYS A 283 8.14 -8.00 -19.72
C LYS A 283 7.40 -6.96 -18.88
N ILE A 284 6.24 -7.31 -18.34
CA ILE A 284 5.47 -6.41 -17.46
C ILE A 284 6.25 -6.14 -16.17
N ILE A 285 6.79 -7.18 -15.55
CA ILE A 285 7.61 -7.08 -14.35
C ILE A 285 8.89 -6.28 -14.65
N GLU A 286 9.60 -6.61 -15.72
CA GLU A 286 10.82 -5.91 -16.13
C GLU A 286 10.57 -4.43 -16.42
N ASN A 287 9.50 -4.10 -17.16
CA ASN A 287 9.14 -2.73 -17.46
C ASN A 287 8.79 -1.93 -16.19
N LYS A 288 8.12 -2.56 -15.22
CA LYS A 288 7.85 -1.94 -13.92
C LYS A 288 9.15 -1.67 -13.17
N VAL A 289 10.08 -2.61 -13.11
CA VAL A 289 11.39 -2.42 -12.48
C VAL A 289 12.15 -1.30 -13.18
N LYS A 290 12.19 -1.30 -14.51
CA LYS A 290 12.83 -0.25 -15.31
C LYS A 290 12.21 1.13 -15.13
N SER A 291 10.91 1.23 -14.85
CA SER A 291 10.28 2.53 -14.61
C SER A 291 10.76 3.20 -13.32
N PHE A 292 11.30 2.44 -12.37
CA PHE A 292 11.86 2.94 -11.12
C PHE A 292 13.39 3.10 -11.15
N TYR A 293 14.10 2.17 -11.78
CA TYR A 293 15.57 2.04 -11.70
C TYR A 293 16.27 2.15 -13.05
N GLY A 294 15.55 2.41 -14.14
CA GLY A 294 16.16 2.46 -15.48
C GLY A 294 16.73 1.12 -15.93
N ALA A 295 17.76 1.16 -16.76
CA ALA A 295 18.48 -0.03 -17.23
C ALA A 295 19.37 -0.66 -16.14
N ASP A 296 19.78 0.14 -15.16
CA ASP A 296 20.79 -0.24 -14.13
C ASP A 296 20.19 -1.09 -13.00
N TYR A 297 18.90 -1.45 -13.09
CA TYR A 297 18.27 -2.35 -12.11
C TYR A 297 19.03 -3.69 -11.94
N SER A 298 19.81 -4.10 -12.95
CA SER A 298 20.59 -5.33 -12.91
C SER A 298 21.76 -5.29 -11.93
N GLU A 299 22.17 -4.12 -11.46
CA GLU A 299 23.16 -3.94 -10.39
C GLU A 299 22.58 -4.33 -9.03
N ASN A 300 21.27 -4.16 -8.84
CA ASN A 300 20.58 -4.64 -7.64
C ASN A 300 20.23 -6.13 -7.78
N ILE A 301 20.92 -6.97 -7.02
CA ILE A 301 20.77 -8.43 -7.10
C ILE A 301 19.33 -8.90 -6.85
N PHE A 302 18.58 -8.26 -5.95
CA PHE A 302 17.20 -8.61 -5.65
C PHE A 302 16.29 -8.35 -6.86
N LEU A 303 16.36 -7.14 -7.45
CA LEU A 303 15.56 -6.77 -8.61
C LEU A 303 15.90 -7.62 -9.84
N LYS A 304 17.19 -7.87 -10.06
CA LYS A 304 17.68 -8.80 -11.09
C LYS A 304 17.10 -10.19 -10.91
N SER A 305 17.03 -10.68 -9.66
CA SER A 305 16.54 -12.02 -9.37
C SER A 305 15.04 -12.14 -9.60
N ILE A 306 14.24 -11.13 -9.26
CA ILE A 306 12.80 -11.09 -9.58
C ILE A 306 12.59 -11.16 -11.09
N VAL A 307 13.24 -10.31 -11.86
CA VAL A 307 13.07 -10.28 -13.32
C VAL A 307 13.52 -11.61 -13.94
N SER A 308 14.65 -12.16 -13.48
CA SER A 308 15.20 -13.44 -13.98
C SER A 308 14.28 -14.62 -13.64
N PHE A 309 13.65 -14.62 -12.46
CA PHE A 309 12.68 -15.64 -12.06
C PHE A 309 11.52 -15.76 -13.07
N TYR A 310 10.94 -14.64 -13.48
CA TYR A 310 9.86 -14.63 -14.47
C TYR A 310 10.34 -14.94 -15.90
N LYS A 311 11.62 -14.69 -16.19
CA LYS A 311 12.22 -14.98 -17.50
C LYS A 311 12.58 -16.46 -17.66
N ASN A 312 12.91 -17.15 -16.58
CA ASN A 312 13.43 -18.51 -16.55
C ASN A 312 12.48 -19.48 -15.81
N PRO A 313 11.28 -19.76 -16.35
CA PRO A 313 10.37 -20.71 -15.72
C PRO A 313 11.00 -22.10 -15.66
N SER A 314 10.90 -22.77 -14.51
CA SER A 314 11.50 -24.07 -14.26
C SER A 314 10.62 -24.92 -13.34
N ASN A 315 10.67 -26.23 -13.49
CA ASN A 315 9.93 -27.17 -12.66
C ASN A 315 10.74 -27.68 -11.46
N ARG A 316 11.65 -26.85 -10.96
CA ARG A 316 12.48 -27.20 -9.82
C ARG A 316 11.76 -26.96 -8.50
N THR A 317 12.07 -27.79 -7.51
CA THR A 317 11.70 -27.61 -6.10
C THR A 317 12.93 -27.13 -5.34
N ILE A 318 12.74 -26.14 -4.47
CA ILE A 318 13.75 -25.69 -3.51
C ILE A 318 13.24 -25.84 -2.09
N ASN A 319 14.16 -25.82 -1.11
CA ASN A 319 13.80 -25.71 0.30
C ASN A 319 14.34 -24.39 0.88
N LEU A 320 13.83 -23.99 2.02
CA LEU A 320 14.17 -22.75 2.69
C LEU A 320 14.90 -22.98 4.02
N SER A 321 15.45 -24.18 4.23
CA SER A 321 16.08 -24.57 5.51
C SER A 321 17.15 -23.58 5.98
N ASN A 322 17.93 -23.01 5.05
CA ASN A 322 18.98 -22.04 5.36
C ASN A 322 18.46 -20.66 5.76
N LEU A 323 17.16 -20.37 5.52
CA LEU A 323 16.55 -19.07 5.82
C LEU A 323 15.75 -19.05 7.11
N LYS A 324 15.58 -20.20 7.79
CA LYS A 324 14.67 -20.33 8.95
C LYS A 324 14.92 -19.33 10.08
N ASN A 325 16.16 -18.86 10.24
CA ASN A 325 16.55 -17.89 11.27
C ASN A 325 16.59 -16.44 10.77
N GLU A 326 16.32 -16.21 9.49
CA GLU A 326 16.39 -14.88 8.90
C GLU A 326 15.12 -14.05 9.20
N GLU A 327 15.32 -12.77 9.51
CA GLU A 327 14.24 -11.86 9.93
C GLU A 327 13.10 -11.77 8.92
N ILE A 328 13.42 -11.70 7.61
CA ILE A 328 12.41 -11.65 6.55
C ILE A 328 11.62 -12.95 6.45
N TYR A 329 12.28 -14.09 6.59
CA TYR A 329 11.58 -15.37 6.62
C TYR A 329 10.62 -15.47 7.81
N LEU A 330 11.04 -14.94 8.97
CA LEU A 330 10.22 -14.88 10.16
C LEU A 330 9.15 -13.76 10.12
N GLY A 331 9.07 -13.02 9.02
CA GLY A 331 8.12 -11.92 8.86
C GLY A 331 8.44 -10.69 9.69
N LYS A 332 9.70 -10.53 10.07
CA LYS A 332 10.20 -9.39 10.85
C LYS A 332 10.71 -8.30 9.91
N ASP A 333 11.01 -7.20 10.45
CA ASP A 333 11.52 -5.94 9.92
C ASP A 333 12.00 -5.89 8.45
N ILE A 334 11.07 -5.53 7.54
CA ILE A 334 11.38 -5.32 6.12
C ILE A 334 12.42 -4.21 5.90
N ARG A 335 12.48 -3.22 6.79
CA ARG A 335 13.42 -2.12 6.70
C ARG A 335 14.84 -2.59 6.99
N ALA A 336 15.03 -3.44 8.00
CA ALA A 336 16.34 -4.04 8.28
C ALA A 336 16.85 -4.80 7.06
N PHE A 337 15.98 -5.56 6.40
CA PHE A 337 16.33 -6.24 5.15
C PHE A 337 16.73 -5.23 4.06
N THR A 338 15.93 -4.19 3.83
CA THR A 338 16.20 -3.19 2.78
C THR A 338 17.51 -2.46 3.04
N ASN A 339 17.77 -2.07 4.29
CA ASN A 339 19.04 -1.47 4.69
C ASN A 339 20.24 -2.41 4.44
N LYS A 340 20.12 -3.67 4.84
CA LYS A 340 21.17 -4.70 4.60
C LYS A 340 21.38 -4.91 3.09
N LEU A 341 20.29 -4.91 2.29
CA LEU A 341 20.39 -5.07 0.83
C LEU A 341 21.18 -3.92 0.19
N PHE A 342 20.87 -2.67 0.53
CA PHE A 342 21.53 -1.50 -0.06
C PHE A 342 22.96 -1.31 0.46
N ASN A 343 23.27 -1.81 1.64
CA ASN A 343 24.62 -1.76 2.23
C ASN A 343 25.46 -3.02 1.92
N ASN A 344 24.96 -3.93 1.08
CA ASN A 344 25.61 -5.23 0.78
C ASN A 344 25.92 -6.07 2.02
N GLN A 345 25.03 -6.02 3.02
CA GLN A 345 25.18 -6.68 4.33
C GLN A 345 24.22 -7.86 4.52
N LEU A 346 23.57 -8.33 3.45
CA LEU A 346 22.73 -9.52 3.51
C LEU A 346 23.58 -10.76 3.85
N SER A 347 22.99 -11.70 4.58
CA SER A 347 23.60 -13.01 4.81
C SER A 347 23.75 -13.80 3.51
N SER A 348 24.69 -14.75 3.48
CA SER A 348 24.91 -15.61 2.32
C SER A 348 23.65 -16.37 1.88
N CYS A 349 22.79 -16.72 2.84
CA CYS A 349 21.52 -17.44 2.59
C CYS A 349 20.62 -16.70 1.61
N TYR A 350 20.55 -15.35 1.70
CA TYR A 350 19.76 -14.56 0.75
C TYR A 350 20.39 -14.55 -0.65
N TYR A 351 21.72 -14.45 -0.74
CA TYR A 351 22.39 -14.51 -2.05
C TYR A 351 22.20 -15.87 -2.72
N ASP A 352 22.16 -16.95 -1.94
CA ASP A 352 21.89 -18.28 -2.48
C ASP A 352 20.43 -18.40 -2.95
N LEU A 353 19.47 -17.87 -2.18
CA LEU A 353 18.07 -17.79 -2.61
C LEU A 353 17.95 -16.98 -3.92
N PHE A 354 18.62 -15.85 -4.04
CA PHE A 354 18.60 -15.03 -5.25
C PHE A 354 19.20 -15.77 -6.46
N LYS A 355 20.24 -16.56 -6.27
CA LYS A 355 20.78 -17.43 -7.33
C LYS A 355 19.75 -18.49 -7.75
N GLU A 356 19.04 -19.10 -6.79
CA GLU A 356 17.96 -20.05 -7.11
C GLU A 356 16.80 -19.37 -7.86
N MET A 357 16.41 -18.16 -7.47
CA MET A 357 15.42 -17.38 -8.21
C MET A 357 15.85 -17.11 -9.66
N GLN A 358 17.13 -16.78 -9.88
CA GLN A 358 17.65 -16.54 -11.24
C GLN A 358 17.64 -17.81 -12.13
N LYS A 359 17.80 -18.98 -11.54
CA LYS A 359 17.65 -20.27 -12.23
C LYS A 359 16.19 -20.67 -12.46
N GLY A 360 15.26 -20.08 -11.70
CA GLY A 360 13.84 -20.39 -11.70
C GLY A 360 13.50 -21.65 -10.89
N PHE A 361 12.32 -21.66 -10.31
CA PHE A 361 11.69 -22.81 -9.63
C PHE A 361 10.17 -22.59 -9.58
N ASN A 362 9.39 -23.64 -9.35
CA ASN A 362 7.93 -23.52 -9.23
C ASN A 362 7.37 -24.12 -7.95
N CYS A 363 8.23 -24.67 -7.09
CA CYS A 363 7.83 -25.27 -5.84
C CYS A 363 8.81 -24.94 -4.71
N ILE A 364 8.26 -24.64 -3.53
CA ILE A 364 8.98 -24.52 -2.27
C ILE A 364 8.47 -25.64 -1.35
N GLU A 365 9.37 -26.45 -0.83
CA GLU A 365 9.08 -27.50 0.11
C GLU A 365 9.45 -27.04 1.53
N VAL A 366 8.53 -27.27 2.49
CA VAL A 366 8.68 -26.90 3.91
C VAL A 366 8.36 -28.10 4.80
N ASP A 367 8.77 -28.05 6.06
CA ASP A 367 8.65 -29.22 6.96
C ASP A 367 7.28 -29.33 7.64
N ASN A 368 6.55 -28.22 7.82
CA ASN A 368 5.26 -28.19 8.51
C ASN A 368 4.39 -27.00 8.06
N ASP A 369 3.14 -26.94 8.58
CA ASP A 369 2.17 -25.91 8.20
C ASP A 369 2.55 -24.50 8.73
N ASP A 370 3.23 -24.37 9.86
CA ASP A 370 3.70 -23.08 10.37
C ASP A 370 4.76 -22.49 9.42
N GLU A 371 5.71 -23.32 8.98
CA GLU A 371 6.70 -22.94 7.97
C GLU A 371 6.04 -22.59 6.62
N LYS A 372 4.94 -23.26 6.28
CA LYS A 372 4.19 -22.93 5.06
C LYS A 372 3.65 -21.53 5.08
N VAL A 373 3.15 -21.03 6.22
CA VAL A 373 2.70 -19.64 6.37
C VAL A 373 3.86 -18.68 6.17
N LEU A 374 5.03 -18.95 6.78
CA LEU A 374 6.23 -18.15 6.63
C LEU A 374 6.72 -18.13 5.18
N ALA A 375 6.73 -19.27 4.53
CA ALA A 375 7.14 -19.40 3.13
C ALA A 375 6.19 -18.65 2.17
N ILE A 376 4.88 -18.65 2.44
CA ILE A 376 3.90 -17.83 1.69
C ILE A 376 4.24 -16.34 1.84
N ASN A 377 4.50 -15.87 3.05
CA ASN A 377 4.84 -14.48 3.30
C ASN A 377 6.15 -14.09 2.61
N LEU A 378 7.17 -14.94 2.68
CA LEU A 378 8.41 -14.74 1.95
C LEU A 378 8.19 -14.71 0.43
N ALA A 379 7.42 -15.65 -0.13
CA ALA A 379 7.12 -15.68 -1.56
C ALA A 379 6.34 -14.42 -2.01
N LYS A 380 5.45 -13.90 -1.16
CA LYS A 380 4.78 -12.62 -1.37
C LYS A 380 5.81 -11.47 -1.40
N PHE A 381 6.72 -11.42 -0.45
CA PHE A 381 7.79 -10.41 -0.38
C PHE A 381 8.73 -10.48 -1.60
N LEU A 382 9.09 -11.67 -2.03
CA LEU A 382 9.91 -11.91 -3.22
C LEU A 382 9.16 -11.66 -4.54
N CYS A 383 7.88 -11.26 -4.49
CA CYS A 383 7.02 -11.01 -5.65
C CYS A 383 6.86 -12.24 -6.58
N ILE A 384 6.93 -13.45 -6.03
CA ILE A 384 6.80 -14.72 -6.77
C ILE A 384 5.54 -15.52 -6.40
N TYR A 385 4.77 -15.07 -5.40
CA TYR A 385 3.47 -15.63 -5.06
C TYR A 385 2.39 -15.04 -6.01
N PRO A 386 1.44 -15.84 -6.52
CA PRO A 386 1.17 -17.26 -6.25
C PRO A 386 1.76 -18.22 -7.30
N TYR A 387 2.79 -17.84 -8.05
CA TYR A 387 3.39 -18.70 -9.08
C TYR A 387 4.06 -19.95 -8.51
N VAL A 388 4.62 -19.77 -7.30
CA VAL A 388 5.31 -20.87 -6.62
C VAL A 388 4.32 -21.59 -5.74
N LYS A 389 4.24 -22.92 -5.92
CA LYS A 389 3.49 -23.81 -5.01
C LYS A 389 4.31 -24.00 -3.73
N ILE A 390 3.63 -24.00 -2.59
CA ILE A 390 4.27 -24.25 -1.30
C ILE A 390 3.63 -25.52 -0.73
N ILE A 391 4.46 -26.54 -0.56
CA ILE A 391 4.04 -27.88 -0.13
C ILE A 391 4.74 -28.27 1.16
N VAL A 392 4.01 -28.95 2.04
CA VAL A 392 4.58 -29.57 3.23
C VAL A 392 5.10 -30.93 2.85
N LYS A 393 6.32 -31.27 3.28
CA LYS A 393 6.89 -32.63 3.12
C LYS A 393 5.93 -33.65 3.71
N LYS A 394 5.73 -34.73 2.97
CA LYS A 394 4.96 -35.88 3.44
C LYS A 394 5.79 -36.70 4.40
#